data_936d90da57b57f7dcfc720df03a16a58
#
_entry.id   936d90da57b57f7dcfc720df03a16a58
#
_cell.length_a   1.000
_cell.length_b   1.000
_cell.length_c   1.000
_cell.angle_alpha   90.00
_cell.angle_beta   90.00
_cell.angle_gamma   90.00
#
_symmetry.space_group_name_H-M   'P 1'
#
loop_
_entity.id
_entity.type
_entity.pdbx_description
1 polymer ?
#
loop_
_entity_poly.entity_id
_entity_poly.type
_entity_poly.pdbx_seq_one_letter_code
_entity_poly.pdbx_strand_id
1 'polypeptide(L)'
;MYFIRETSERSDNKNTLKKAILKNSNFKLISFEGSPTINDNVTILMDKFKVDIDLSTTNKNGKIKIFNELYRNSEFKDEFALKKTIVENRKLKWGILVYDDNEYSLFFLKDGKEGRNFYKEFQNAKKFSNWLYENYSTIRYNISNYQEDNLPKYDISMRKNGKPWPGNVDGILLHNKKMIAVIEFQTTNKQSVREHNNNDWWLPKYSRKGDKERWRSIYINSNYLNLPIIVGVWNPKEEEYCIKLIKGFNFETDKPPFIFLKKKEIADDKNISIKLLEVLNINEKI
;
A
#
# COMPACT_ATOMS: atom_id res chain seq x y z
N MET A 1 10.22 -23.34 1.71
CA MET A 1 10.06 -22.19 2.60
C MET A 1 8.90 -21.35 2.09
N TYR A 2 7.99 -20.95 2.95
CA TYR A 2 6.86 -20.13 2.57
C TYR A 2 7.15 -18.68 2.91
N PHE A 3 6.90 -17.79 1.95
CA PHE A 3 6.97 -16.35 2.13
C PHE A 3 5.54 -15.80 2.12
N ILE A 4 5.12 -15.21 3.22
CA ILE A 4 3.78 -14.68 3.37
C ILE A 4 3.86 -13.16 3.39
N ARG A 5 3.18 -12.53 2.43
CA ARG A 5 2.87 -11.12 2.55
C ARG A 5 1.62 -10.99 3.41
N GLU A 6 1.81 -10.70 4.68
CA GLU A 6 0.66 -10.50 5.57
C GLU A 6 -0.11 -9.24 5.15
N THR A 7 -1.40 -9.41 4.95
CA THR A 7 -2.34 -8.34 4.67
C THR A 7 -3.41 -8.31 5.75
N SER A 8 -4.13 -7.20 5.86
CA SER A 8 -5.26 -7.13 6.79
C SER A 8 -6.37 -8.08 6.33
N GLU A 9 -6.67 -9.13 7.11
CA GLU A 9 -7.73 -10.09 6.79
C GLU A 9 -9.08 -9.40 6.51
N ARG A 10 -9.35 -8.31 7.21
CA ARG A 10 -10.60 -7.57 7.07
C ARG A 10 -10.73 -6.88 5.72
N SER A 11 -9.65 -6.37 5.17
CA SER A 11 -9.67 -5.67 3.88
C SER A 11 -9.60 -6.66 2.71
N ASP A 12 -8.86 -7.75 2.82
CA ASP A 12 -8.59 -8.63 1.70
C ASP A 12 -9.64 -9.74 1.54
N ASN A 13 -10.04 -10.39 2.62
CA ASN A 13 -11.00 -11.51 2.54
C ASN A 13 -12.44 -11.09 2.25
N LYS A 14 -12.80 -9.85 2.62
CA LYS A 14 -14.17 -9.32 2.45
C LYS A 14 -14.27 -8.23 1.38
N ASN A 15 -13.19 -7.87 0.73
CA ASN A 15 -13.19 -6.84 -0.29
C ASN A 15 -13.69 -7.40 -1.63
N THR A 16 -15.00 -7.36 -1.80
CA THR A 16 -15.67 -7.82 -3.02
C THR A 16 -15.27 -6.99 -4.24
N LEU A 17 -15.08 -5.69 -4.08
CA LEU A 17 -14.62 -4.80 -5.15
C LEU A 17 -13.23 -5.18 -5.68
N LYS A 18 -12.27 -5.42 -4.79
CA LYS A 18 -10.93 -5.88 -5.19
C LYS A 18 -11.02 -7.18 -5.99
N LYS A 19 -11.83 -8.12 -5.51
CA LYS A 19 -12.06 -9.40 -6.20
C LYS A 19 -12.72 -9.21 -7.56
N ALA A 20 -13.71 -8.32 -7.67
CA ALA A 20 -14.40 -8.01 -8.92
C ALA A 20 -13.43 -7.41 -9.96
N ILE A 21 -12.59 -6.46 -9.57
CA ILE A 21 -11.55 -5.89 -10.45
C ILE A 21 -10.60 -6.97 -10.95
N LEU A 22 -10.11 -7.82 -10.07
CA LEU A 22 -9.08 -8.84 -10.38
C LEU A 22 -9.65 -10.08 -11.09
N LYS A 23 -10.97 -10.22 -11.25
CA LYS A 23 -11.56 -11.23 -12.14
C LYS A 23 -11.15 -11.02 -13.61
N ASN A 24 -10.95 -9.78 -14.02
CA ASN A 24 -10.40 -9.49 -15.34
C ASN A 24 -8.87 -9.62 -15.31
N SER A 25 -8.34 -10.59 -16.04
CA SER A 25 -6.90 -10.92 -16.08
C SER A 25 -5.99 -9.80 -16.58
N ASN A 26 -6.55 -8.79 -17.26
CA ASN A 26 -5.81 -7.60 -17.69
C ASN A 26 -5.47 -6.68 -16.52
N PHE A 27 -6.19 -6.80 -15.39
CA PHE A 27 -5.89 -6.04 -14.18
C PHE A 27 -5.03 -6.85 -13.22
N LYS A 28 -4.06 -6.18 -12.65
CA LYS A 28 -3.26 -6.69 -11.53
C LYS A 28 -3.12 -5.61 -10.46
N LEU A 29 -2.97 -6.02 -9.24
CA LEU A 29 -2.68 -5.13 -8.12
C LEU A 29 -1.33 -5.50 -7.54
N ILE A 30 -0.45 -4.52 -7.40
CA ILE A 30 0.85 -4.69 -6.74
C ILE A 30 0.93 -3.80 -5.51
N SER A 31 1.65 -4.25 -4.50
CA SER A 31 1.91 -3.42 -3.32
C SER A 31 2.91 -2.32 -3.66
N PHE A 32 2.74 -1.14 -3.07
CA PHE A 32 3.73 -0.08 -3.11
C PHE A 32 3.73 0.65 -1.76
N GLU A 33 4.83 0.56 -1.07
CA GLU A 33 4.98 1.15 0.25
C GLU A 33 6.18 2.09 0.26
N GLY A 34 6.00 3.22 -0.40
CA GLY A 34 7.00 4.30 -0.40
C GLY A 34 6.94 5.07 0.92
N SER A 35 8.08 5.26 1.57
CA SER A 35 8.17 6.03 2.80
C SER A 35 8.23 7.54 2.51
N PRO A 36 7.17 8.30 2.80
CA PRO A 36 7.13 9.73 2.52
C PRO A 36 7.88 10.54 3.56
N THR A 37 8.35 11.70 3.16
CA THR A 37 9.00 12.70 4.02
C THR A 37 8.17 13.98 4.13
N ILE A 38 8.52 14.84 5.09
CA ILE A 38 7.92 16.17 5.27
C ILE A 38 8.04 17.03 4.00
N ASN A 39 9.09 16.84 3.20
CA ASN A 39 9.32 17.59 1.96
C ASN A 39 8.59 16.97 0.75
N ASP A 40 7.51 16.23 0.99
CA ASP A 40 6.66 15.61 -0.02
C ASP A 40 7.43 14.72 -1.02
N ASN A 41 8.46 14.04 -0.55
CA ASN A 41 9.27 13.12 -1.34
C ASN A 41 9.19 11.68 -0.81
N VAL A 42 9.50 10.71 -1.66
CA VAL A 42 9.65 9.30 -1.27
C VAL A 42 11.14 8.97 -1.21
N THR A 43 11.60 8.46 -0.08
CA THR A 43 13.03 8.20 0.13
C THR A 43 13.41 6.73 0.00
N ILE A 44 12.47 5.84 0.27
CA ILE A 44 12.69 4.41 0.21
C ILE A 44 11.39 3.70 -0.16
N LEU A 45 11.50 2.68 -0.99
CA LEU A 45 10.44 1.68 -1.20
C LEU A 45 10.71 0.51 -0.27
N MET A 46 9.68 0.02 0.40
CA MET A 46 9.78 -1.11 1.32
C MET A 46 8.84 -2.23 0.91
N ASP A 47 9.32 -3.45 1.02
CA ASP A 47 8.50 -4.66 0.98
C ASP A 47 8.71 -5.46 2.27
N LYS A 48 7.73 -6.25 2.67
CA LYS A 48 7.76 -7.00 3.91
C LYS A 48 7.15 -8.39 3.72
N PHE A 49 7.87 -9.38 4.22
CA PHE A 49 7.49 -10.78 4.12
C PHE A 49 7.73 -11.49 5.44
N LYS A 50 6.69 -12.16 5.91
CA LYS A 50 6.82 -13.10 7.02
C LYS A 50 7.36 -14.44 6.52
N VAL A 51 8.23 -15.07 7.32
CA VAL A 51 8.74 -16.41 7.08
C VAL A 51 8.33 -17.35 8.20
N ASP A 52 8.25 -18.62 7.87
CA ASP A 52 7.84 -19.72 8.77
C ASP A 52 9.02 -20.38 9.50
N ILE A 53 10.16 -19.72 9.54
CA ILE A 53 11.38 -20.20 10.22
C ILE A 53 11.82 -19.20 11.29
N ASP A 54 12.53 -19.70 12.28
CA ASP A 54 13.11 -18.88 13.34
C ASP A 54 14.38 -18.16 12.85
N LEU A 55 14.27 -16.86 12.62
CA LEU A 55 15.36 -16.02 12.17
C LEU A 55 16.42 -15.81 13.28
N SER A 56 16.04 -15.90 14.56
CA SER A 56 16.95 -15.66 15.68
C SER A 56 18.03 -16.75 15.79
N THR A 57 17.72 -17.96 15.34
CA THR A 57 18.65 -19.09 15.30
C THR A 57 19.40 -19.22 13.97
N THR A 58 19.00 -18.41 12.97
CA THR A 58 19.58 -18.44 11.63
C THR A 58 20.75 -17.48 11.52
N ASN A 59 21.92 -17.98 11.14
CA ASN A 59 23.10 -17.13 10.93
C ASN A 59 22.96 -16.24 9.69
N LYS A 60 23.86 -15.25 9.55
CA LYS A 60 23.83 -14.27 8.46
C LYS A 60 23.76 -14.91 7.05
N ASN A 61 24.53 -15.96 6.81
CA ASN A 61 24.55 -16.62 5.50
C ASN A 61 23.22 -17.34 5.22
N GLY A 62 22.61 -17.95 6.24
CA GLY A 62 21.27 -18.51 6.15
C GLY A 62 20.21 -17.45 5.81
N LYS A 63 20.24 -16.30 6.46
CA LYS A 63 19.34 -15.17 6.17
C LYS A 63 19.52 -14.63 4.76
N ILE A 64 20.75 -14.51 4.27
CA ILE A 64 21.04 -14.13 2.88
C ILE A 64 20.46 -15.18 1.90
N LYS A 65 20.55 -16.47 2.22
CA LYS A 65 19.95 -17.53 1.40
C LYS A 65 18.43 -17.39 1.34
N ILE A 66 17.77 -17.15 2.46
CA ILE A 66 16.32 -16.90 2.55
C ILE A 66 15.92 -15.71 1.65
N PHE A 67 16.65 -14.60 1.76
CA PHE A 67 16.40 -13.44 0.91
C PHE A 67 16.54 -13.77 -0.58
N ASN A 68 17.57 -14.52 -0.98
CA ASN A 68 17.78 -14.90 -2.37
C ASN A 68 16.65 -15.83 -2.88
N GLU A 69 16.15 -16.73 -2.05
CA GLU A 69 14.99 -17.58 -2.37
C GLU A 69 13.73 -16.74 -2.58
N LEU A 70 13.47 -15.77 -1.67
CA LEU A 70 12.35 -14.85 -1.81
C LEU A 70 12.46 -14.03 -3.11
N TYR A 71 13.62 -13.45 -3.37
CA TYR A 71 13.83 -12.58 -4.53
C TYR A 71 13.66 -13.33 -5.86
N ARG A 72 13.93 -14.64 -5.88
CA ARG A 72 13.76 -15.52 -7.04
C ARG A 72 12.41 -16.23 -7.10
N ASN A 73 11.55 -16.01 -6.10
CA ASN A 73 10.26 -16.66 -6.05
C ASN A 73 9.40 -16.22 -7.25
N SER A 74 8.89 -17.21 -7.98
CA SER A 74 8.09 -16.98 -9.20
C SER A 74 6.82 -16.20 -8.94
N GLU A 75 6.24 -16.30 -7.75
CA GLU A 75 5.03 -15.58 -7.34
C GLU A 75 5.23 -14.06 -7.35
N PHE A 76 6.42 -13.59 -6.95
CA PHE A 76 6.72 -12.15 -6.84
C PHE A 76 7.57 -11.60 -7.99
N LYS A 77 7.97 -12.45 -8.93
CA LYS A 77 8.93 -12.12 -9.99
C LYS A 77 8.52 -10.89 -10.82
N ASP A 78 7.28 -10.86 -11.29
CA ASP A 78 6.79 -9.77 -12.15
C ASP A 78 6.70 -8.46 -11.36
N GLU A 79 6.24 -8.53 -10.11
CA GLU A 79 6.14 -7.38 -9.22
C GLU A 79 7.52 -6.82 -8.89
N PHE A 80 8.47 -7.69 -8.56
CA PHE A 80 9.85 -7.28 -8.27
C PHE A 80 10.55 -6.68 -9.49
N ALA A 81 10.32 -7.22 -10.68
CA ALA A 81 10.84 -6.64 -11.92
C ALA A 81 10.32 -5.23 -12.16
N LEU A 82 9.02 -4.99 -11.93
CA LEU A 82 8.43 -3.67 -12.05
C LEU A 82 8.97 -2.70 -10.99
N LYS A 83 9.04 -3.13 -9.73
CA LYS A 83 9.59 -2.31 -8.63
C LYS A 83 11.06 -1.96 -8.87
N LYS A 84 11.85 -2.90 -9.38
CA LYS A 84 13.23 -2.65 -9.79
C LYS A 84 13.31 -1.52 -10.80
N THR A 85 12.49 -1.54 -11.84
CA THR A 85 12.42 -0.47 -12.85
C THR A 85 12.06 0.89 -12.23
N ILE A 86 11.07 0.92 -11.30
CA ILE A 86 10.71 2.16 -10.59
C ILE A 86 11.89 2.69 -9.79
N VAL A 87 12.54 1.82 -9.03
CA VAL A 87 13.66 2.17 -8.15
C VAL A 87 14.85 2.70 -8.93
N GLU A 88 15.21 2.06 -10.04
CA GLU A 88 16.30 2.48 -10.91
C GLU A 88 16.01 3.84 -11.56
N ASN A 89 14.83 4.00 -12.17
CA ASN A 89 14.43 5.22 -12.84
C ASN A 89 14.32 6.42 -11.89
N ARG A 90 13.96 6.17 -10.64
CA ARG A 90 13.72 7.20 -9.62
C ARG A 90 14.86 7.36 -8.63
N LYS A 91 15.93 6.56 -8.74
CA LYS A 91 17.09 6.54 -7.82
C LYS A 91 16.69 6.33 -6.36
N LEU A 92 15.65 5.49 -6.12
CA LEU A 92 15.21 5.13 -4.79
C LEU A 92 16.11 4.06 -4.16
N LYS A 93 16.10 4.01 -2.84
CA LYS A 93 16.52 2.81 -2.12
C LYS A 93 15.34 1.83 -2.10
N TRP A 94 15.62 0.55 -2.20
CA TRP A 94 14.62 -0.49 -2.04
C TRP A 94 15.04 -1.46 -0.93
N GLY A 95 14.23 -1.52 0.12
CA GLY A 95 14.41 -2.42 1.23
C GLY A 95 13.40 -3.56 1.20
N ILE A 96 13.87 -4.78 1.44
CA ILE A 96 13.02 -5.94 1.66
C ILE A 96 13.21 -6.40 3.09
N LEU A 97 12.14 -6.32 3.87
CA LEU A 97 12.08 -6.78 5.25
C LEU A 97 11.61 -8.24 5.26
N VAL A 98 12.44 -9.13 5.76
CA VAL A 98 12.07 -10.50 6.09
C VAL A 98 11.97 -10.58 7.61
N TYR A 99 10.87 -11.08 8.14
CA TYR A 99 10.64 -11.11 9.58
C TYR A 99 9.91 -12.40 10.01
N ASP A 100 10.09 -12.73 11.27
CA ASP A 100 9.30 -13.69 12.01
C ASP A 100 8.66 -13.02 13.24
N ASP A 101 8.23 -13.80 14.22
CA ASP A 101 7.64 -13.26 15.44
C ASP A 101 8.67 -12.59 16.39
N ASN A 102 9.97 -12.84 16.18
CA ASN A 102 11.06 -12.46 17.09
C ASN A 102 12.08 -11.49 16.48
N GLU A 103 12.31 -11.56 15.16
CA GLU A 103 13.39 -10.82 14.51
C GLU A 103 12.98 -10.20 13.18
N TYR A 104 13.66 -9.11 12.85
CA TYR A 104 13.48 -8.33 11.62
C TYR A 104 14.80 -8.22 10.89
N SER A 105 14.89 -8.78 9.69
CA SER A 105 16.06 -8.75 8.83
C SER A 105 15.80 -7.92 7.58
N LEU A 106 16.50 -6.81 7.42
CA LEU A 106 16.34 -5.88 6.31
C LEU A 106 17.47 -6.02 5.30
N PHE A 107 17.10 -6.19 4.06
CA PHE A 107 17.99 -6.27 2.92
C PHE A 107 17.77 -5.07 1.99
N PHE A 108 18.85 -4.37 1.62
CA PHE A 108 18.77 -3.33 0.62
C PHE A 108 19.25 -3.85 -0.73
N LEU A 109 18.48 -3.61 -1.74
CA LEU A 109 18.86 -3.81 -3.13
C LEU A 109 19.58 -2.55 -3.61
N LYS A 110 20.87 -2.64 -3.81
CA LYS A 110 21.68 -1.57 -4.37
C LYS A 110 21.72 -1.73 -5.89
N ASP A 111 21.27 -0.71 -6.63
CA ASP A 111 21.30 -0.64 -8.09
C ASP A 111 20.65 -1.86 -8.78
N GLY A 112 19.63 -2.44 -8.13
CA GLY A 112 18.93 -3.62 -8.67
C GLY A 112 19.80 -4.88 -8.81
N LYS A 113 21.02 -4.91 -8.27
CA LYS A 113 21.93 -6.06 -8.38
C LYS A 113 21.80 -6.99 -7.19
N GLU A 114 21.58 -8.26 -7.47
CA GLU A 114 21.59 -9.33 -6.48
C GLU A 114 22.94 -9.40 -5.75
N GLY A 115 22.92 -9.61 -4.43
CA GLY A 115 24.04 -10.15 -3.67
C GLY A 115 25.08 -9.15 -3.13
N ARG A 116 24.95 -7.84 -3.34
CA ARG A 116 25.81 -6.82 -2.70
C ARG A 116 25.02 -5.90 -1.79
N ASN A 117 24.20 -6.47 -0.95
CA ASN A 117 23.18 -5.75 -0.22
C ASN A 117 23.70 -5.38 1.16
N PHE A 118 23.40 -4.15 1.55
CA PHE A 118 23.48 -3.80 2.95
C PHE A 118 22.47 -4.64 3.71
N TYR A 119 22.90 -5.34 4.73
CA TYR A 119 22.08 -6.18 5.58
C TYR A 119 22.07 -5.61 7.00
N LYS A 120 20.90 -5.49 7.58
CA LYS A 120 20.74 -5.01 8.96
C LYS A 120 19.71 -5.84 9.71
N GLU A 121 20.05 -6.22 10.93
CA GLU A 121 19.19 -6.98 11.83
C GLU A 121 18.62 -6.09 12.93
N PHE A 122 17.40 -6.41 13.33
CA PHE A 122 16.73 -5.77 14.43
C PHE A 122 16.06 -6.83 15.31
N GLN A 123 16.40 -6.85 16.57
CA GLN A 123 15.94 -7.84 17.56
C GLN A 123 14.44 -7.72 17.88
N ASN A 124 13.79 -6.64 17.47
CA ASN A 124 12.35 -6.43 17.68
C ASN A 124 11.82 -5.28 16.85
N ALA A 125 10.49 -5.20 16.75
CA ALA A 125 9.79 -4.16 16.01
C ALA A 125 10.13 -2.74 16.50
N LYS A 126 10.40 -2.54 17.80
CA LYS A 126 10.73 -1.22 18.36
C LYS A 126 12.06 -0.69 17.79
N LYS A 127 13.09 -1.53 17.75
CA LYS A 127 14.40 -1.13 17.19
C LYS A 127 14.27 -0.86 15.68
N PHE A 128 13.54 -1.70 14.97
CA PHE A 128 13.28 -1.50 13.55
C PHE A 128 12.49 -0.22 13.27
N SER A 129 11.37 0.00 13.96
CA SER A 129 10.53 1.19 13.77
C SER A 129 11.27 2.49 14.11
N ASN A 130 12.06 2.50 15.18
CA ASN A 130 12.88 3.65 15.52
C ASN A 130 13.86 3.98 14.40
N TRP A 131 14.60 3.00 13.94
CA TRP A 131 15.54 3.18 12.86
C TRP A 131 14.86 3.64 11.55
N LEU A 132 13.72 3.07 11.20
CA LEU A 132 12.98 3.46 10.00
C LEU A 132 12.57 4.95 10.05
N TYR A 133 12.02 5.37 11.17
CA TYR A 133 11.59 6.75 11.36
C TYR A 133 12.73 7.75 11.51
N GLU A 134 13.86 7.36 12.06
CA GLU A 134 15.05 8.20 12.14
C GLU A 134 15.70 8.43 10.78
N ASN A 135 15.60 7.48 9.87
CA ASN A 135 16.34 7.52 8.61
C ASN A 135 15.50 7.80 7.38
N TYR A 136 14.20 7.44 7.38
CA TYR A 136 13.42 7.41 6.14
C TYR A 136 12.00 7.93 6.25
N SER A 137 11.47 8.14 7.44
CA SER A 137 10.11 8.62 7.59
C SER A 137 10.05 9.79 8.54
N THR A 138 9.31 10.81 8.14
CA THR A 138 9.14 12.01 8.95
C THR A 138 7.68 12.34 9.20
N ILE A 139 6.75 11.67 8.51
CA ILE A 139 5.32 11.83 8.74
C ILE A 139 4.91 11.00 9.94
N ARG A 140 4.37 11.66 10.96
CA ARG A 140 3.86 11.02 12.19
C ARG A 140 2.35 10.95 12.13
N TYR A 141 1.82 9.75 12.29
CA TYR A 141 0.39 9.52 12.40
C TYR A 141 -0.02 9.55 13.87
N ASN A 142 -1.18 10.14 14.17
CA ASN A 142 -1.83 9.89 15.44
C ASN A 142 -2.52 8.53 15.38
N ILE A 143 -2.11 7.64 16.26
CA ILE A 143 -2.70 6.31 16.38
C ILE A 143 -3.96 6.47 17.21
N SER A 144 -5.11 6.58 16.56
CA SER A 144 -6.40 6.47 17.22
C SER A 144 -6.90 5.03 17.08
N ASN A 145 -7.63 4.58 18.09
CA ASN A 145 -8.27 3.29 18.29
C ASN A 145 -8.39 2.42 17.03
N TYR A 146 -7.58 1.37 16.93
CA TYR A 146 -7.66 0.33 15.92
C TYR A 146 -8.04 -1.00 16.59
N GLN A 147 -8.75 -1.85 15.84
CA GLN A 147 -9.02 -3.21 16.26
C GLN A 147 -7.80 -4.08 15.90
N GLU A 148 -7.11 -4.60 16.92
CA GLU A 148 -5.90 -5.40 16.77
C GLU A 148 -6.14 -6.70 15.97
N ASP A 149 -7.32 -7.29 16.11
CA ASP A 149 -7.64 -8.64 15.63
C ASP A 149 -7.56 -8.84 14.11
N ASN A 150 -7.38 -7.75 13.35
CA ASN A 150 -7.41 -7.81 11.89
C ASN A 150 -6.17 -7.20 11.22
N LEU A 151 -5.16 -6.84 12.00
CA LEU A 151 -3.92 -6.25 11.45
C LEU A 151 -2.78 -7.27 11.48
N PRO A 152 -1.85 -7.20 10.52
CA PRO A 152 -0.60 -7.94 10.59
C PRO A 152 0.16 -7.69 11.89
N LYS A 153 0.81 -8.72 12.42
CA LYS A 153 1.55 -8.62 13.70
C LYS A 153 2.59 -7.51 13.71
N TYR A 154 3.31 -7.30 12.59
CA TYR A 154 4.30 -6.22 12.49
C TYR A 154 3.62 -4.83 12.57
N ASP A 155 2.44 -4.63 11.97
CA ASP A 155 1.70 -3.37 12.05
C ASP A 155 1.26 -3.07 13.49
N ILE A 156 0.77 -4.09 14.19
CA ILE A 156 0.41 -3.99 15.61
C ILE A 156 1.64 -3.58 16.43
N SER A 157 2.75 -4.27 16.21
CA SER A 157 3.98 -4.01 16.95
C SER A 157 4.54 -2.61 16.70
N MET A 158 4.50 -2.12 15.46
CA MET A 158 4.93 -0.76 15.13
C MET A 158 3.99 0.29 15.73
N ARG A 159 2.68 0.07 15.68
CA ARG A 159 1.67 0.96 16.29
C ARG A 159 1.82 1.06 17.81
N LYS A 160 2.05 -0.07 18.49
CA LYS A 160 2.33 -0.10 19.95
C LYS A 160 3.56 0.75 20.33
N ASN A 161 4.49 0.93 19.41
CA ASN A 161 5.66 1.81 19.58
C ASN A 161 5.41 3.26 19.17
N GLY A 162 4.16 3.64 18.85
CA GLY A 162 3.82 4.99 18.42
C GLY A 162 4.31 5.36 17.02
N LYS A 163 4.77 4.38 16.23
CA LYS A 163 5.38 4.56 14.91
C LYS A 163 4.77 3.58 13.91
N PRO A 164 3.55 3.87 13.40
CA PRO A 164 2.88 3.00 12.44
C PRO A 164 3.72 2.86 11.16
N TRP A 165 3.44 1.82 10.38
CA TRP A 165 4.08 1.63 9.09
C TRP A 165 3.82 2.83 8.18
N PRO A 166 4.87 3.49 7.65
CA PRO A 166 4.71 4.65 6.79
C PRO A 166 4.34 4.25 5.36
N GLY A 167 3.60 5.14 4.67
CA GLY A 167 3.42 5.04 3.22
C GLY A 167 2.50 3.93 2.74
N ASN A 168 1.62 3.42 3.59
CA ASN A 168 0.71 2.35 3.24
C ASN A 168 -0.35 2.85 2.24
N VAL A 169 -0.26 2.40 1.00
CA VAL A 169 -1.32 2.46 0.00
C VAL A 169 -1.84 1.04 -0.24
N ASP A 170 -3.12 0.87 -0.53
CA ASP A 170 -3.68 -0.47 -0.75
C ASP A 170 -3.12 -1.12 -2.02
N GLY A 171 -2.65 -0.31 -2.98
CA GLY A 171 -1.87 -0.82 -4.09
C GLY A 171 -1.73 0.12 -5.28
N ILE A 172 -0.95 -0.34 -6.26
CA ILE A 172 -0.92 0.23 -7.61
C ILE A 172 -1.70 -0.70 -8.53
N LEU A 173 -2.69 -0.13 -9.18
CA LEU A 173 -3.48 -0.84 -10.19
C LEU A 173 -2.72 -0.84 -11.52
N LEU A 174 -2.54 -2.03 -12.08
CA LEU A 174 -2.01 -2.23 -13.41
C LEU A 174 -3.13 -2.65 -14.35
N HIS A 175 -3.04 -2.20 -15.59
CA HIS A 175 -3.84 -2.68 -16.71
C HIS A 175 -2.92 -2.98 -17.88
N ASN A 176 -3.01 -4.19 -18.45
CA ASN A 176 -2.09 -4.65 -19.50
C ASN A 176 -0.61 -4.43 -19.14
N LYS A 177 -0.22 -4.77 -17.91
CA LYS A 177 1.13 -4.59 -17.33
C LYS A 177 1.61 -3.14 -17.15
N LYS A 178 0.78 -2.13 -17.46
CA LYS A 178 1.09 -0.72 -17.25
C LYS A 178 0.45 -0.24 -15.95
N MET A 179 1.16 0.54 -15.17
CA MET A 179 0.61 1.22 -14.00
C MET A 179 -0.39 2.30 -14.45
N ILE A 180 -1.60 2.29 -13.90
CA ILE A 180 -2.65 3.22 -14.31
C ILE A 180 -3.19 4.09 -13.17
N ALA A 181 -3.11 3.64 -11.92
CA ALA A 181 -3.56 4.40 -10.76
C ALA A 181 -2.95 3.87 -9.45
N VAL A 182 -2.86 4.73 -8.47
CA VAL A 182 -2.82 4.33 -7.05
C VAL A 182 -4.26 4.08 -6.62
N ILE A 183 -4.53 2.97 -5.97
CA ILE A 183 -5.87 2.62 -5.51
C ILE A 183 -5.91 2.51 -3.98
N GLU A 184 -6.99 3.02 -3.42
CA GLU A 184 -7.33 2.94 -2.00
C GLU A 184 -8.72 2.36 -1.86
N PHE A 185 -8.89 1.34 -1.03
CA PHE A 185 -10.16 0.67 -0.82
C PHE A 185 -10.84 1.12 0.47
N GLN A 186 -12.15 1.35 0.38
CA GLN A 186 -12.94 1.76 1.53
C GLN A 186 -14.21 0.96 1.67
N THR A 187 -14.49 0.56 2.90
CA THR A 187 -15.75 -0.07 3.27
C THR A 187 -16.74 0.97 3.75
N THR A 188 -17.96 0.94 3.22
CA THR A 188 -19.10 1.64 3.78
C THR A 188 -20.09 0.65 4.41
N ASN A 189 -20.26 0.73 5.73
CA ASN A 189 -21.16 -0.17 6.48
C ASN A 189 -22.43 0.53 7.00
N LYS A 190 -22.45 1.86 6.99
CA LYS A 190 -23.51 2.69 7.59
C LYS A 190 -24.40 3.37 6.59
N GLN A 191 -24.02 3.38 5.33
CA GLN A 191 -24.76 3.95 4.21
C GLN A 191 -24.57 3.08 2.98
N SER A 192 -25.50 3.14 2.06
CA SER A 192 -25.39 2.45 0.77
C SER A 192 -24.22 3.01 -0.06
N VAL A 193 -23.77 2.23 -1.03
CA VAL A 193 -22.76 2.68 -2.01
C VAL A 193 -23.29 3.90 -2.78
N ARG A 194 -24.59 3.92 -3.13
CA ARG A 194 -25.23 5.05 -3.84
C ARG A 194 -25.29 6.31 -2.99
N GLU A 195 -25.66 6.22 -1.71
CA GLU A 195 -25.60 7.36 -0.79
C GLU A 195 -24.17 7.90 -0.65
N HIS A 196 -23.19 7.01 -0.55
CA HIS A 196 -21.78 7.40 -0.52
C HIS A 196 -21.36 8.10 -1.82
N ASN A 197 -21.91 7.69 -2.96
CA ASN A 197 -21.63 8.31 -4.26
C ASN A 197 -22.21 9.72 -4.40
N ASN A 198 -23.28 10.06 -3.69
CA ASN A 198 -23.91 11.37 -3.76
C ASN A 198 -23.05 12.51 -3.21
N ASN A 199 -22.01 12.19 -2.44
CA ASN A 199 -21.08 13.19 -1.92
C ASN A 199 -20.08 13.61 -3.00
N ASP A 200 -20.03 14.90 -3.33
CA ASP A 200 -19.06 15.46 -4.29
C ASP A 200 -17.67 15.61 -3.69
N TRP A 201 -17.60 15.70 -2.39
CA TRP A 201 -16.38 15.64 -1.59
C TRP A 201 -16.47 14.44 -0.67
N TRP A 202 -15.35 13.86 -0.40
CA TRP A 202 -15.27 12.77 0.53
C TRP A 202 -14.36 13.13 1.69
N LEU A 203 -14.97 13.14 2.86
CA LEU A 203 -14.26 13.20 4.10
C LEU A 203 -14.17 11.79 4.63
N PRO A 204 -12.97 11.35 4.95
CA PRO A 204 -12.85 10.26 5.89
C PRO A 204 -13.62 10.68 7.14
N LYS A 205 -14.48 9.81 7.60
CA LYS A 205 -15.41 10.03 8.73
C LYS A 205 -14.72 10.50 10.02
N TYR A 206 -13.42 10.43 10.00
CA TYR A 206 -12.50 10.83 11.06
C TYR A 206 -11.50 11.82 10.50
N SER A 207 -11.95 13.04 10.25
CA SER A 207 -11.11 14.20 9.89
C SER A 207 -10.14 14.60 11.02
N ARG A 208 -9.72 13.62 11.81
CA ARG A 208 -8.74 13.79 12.85
C ARG A 208 -7.35 13.75 12.21
N LYS A 209 -6.43 14.44 12.83
CA LYS A 209 -5.03 14.67 12.41
C LYS A 209 -4.32 13.45 11.81
N GLY A 210 -4.65 12.21 12.24
CA GLY A 210 -4.05 10.98 11.73
C GLY A 210 -4.50 10.58 10.33
N ASP A 211 -5.75 10.83 9.97
CA ASP A 211 -6.25 10.44 8.65
C ASP A 211 -5.80 11.42 7.56
N LYS A 212 -5.66 12.69 7.89
CA LYS A 212 -5.06 13.70 7.02
C LYS A 212 -3.63 13.32 6.62
N GLU A 213 -2.81 12.90 7.57
CA GLU A 213 -1.44 12.47 7.31
C GLU A 213 -1.38 11.17 6.48
N ARG A 214 -2.33 10.25 6.68
CA ARG A 214 -2.45 9.08 5.81
C ARG A 214 -2.74 9.47 4.36
N TRP A 215 -3.69 10.37 4.12
CA TRP A 215 -4.01 10.86 2.79
C TRP A 215 -2.86 11.65 2.16
N ARG A 216 -2.15 12.41 2.96
CA ARG A 216 -0.92 13.09 2.52
C ARG A 216 0.12 12.07 2.05
N SER A 217 0.29 10.98 2.78
CA SER A 217 1.19 9.90 2.38
C SER A 217 0.78 9.24 1.06
N ILE A 218 -0.52 8.96 0.86
CA ILE A 218 -1.05 8.43 -0.40
C ILE A 218 -0.81 9.42 -1.55
N TYR A 219 -1.07 10.69 -1.32
CA TYR A 219 -0.84 11.75 -2.31
C TYR A 219 0.63 11.88 -2.71
N ILE A 220 1.55 11.86 -1.75
CA ILE A 220 2.99 11.91 -2.02
C ILE A 220 3.42 10.70 -2.88
N ASN A 221 2.98 9.49 -2.54
CA ASN A 221 3.28 8.30 -3.33
C ASN A 221 2.70 8.38 -4.75
N SER A 222 1.49 8.88 -4.89
CA SER A 222 0.82 9.07 -6.18
C SER A 222 1.58 10.07 -7.06
N ASN A 223 1.91 11.24 -6.52
CA ASN A 223 2.69 12.26 -7.23
C ASN A 223 4.08 11.74 -7.61
N TYR A 224 4.72 11.03 -6.70
CA TYR A 224 6.03 10.45 -6.95
C TYR A 224 6.00 9.47 -8.13
N LEU A 225 4.94 8.68 -8.26
CA LEU A 225 4.73 7.74 -9.37
C LEU A 225 4.16 8.42 -10.63
N ASN A 226 3.68 9.66 -10.50
CA ASN A 226 2.91 10.36 -11.54
C ASN A 226 1.64 9.58 -11.95
N LEU A 227 0.91 9.09 -10.96
CA LEU A 227 -0.31 8.31 -11.15
C LEU A 227 -1.50 9.01 -10.49
N PRO A 228 -2.71 8.92 -11.06
CA PRO A 228 -3.92 9.38 -10.41
C PRO A 228 -4.27 8.49 -9.20
N ILE A 229 -5.07 9.03 -8.28
CA ILE A 229 -5.57 8.27 -7.14
C ILE A 229 -7.03 7.91 -7.38
N ILE A 230 -7.34 6.63 -7.25
CA ILE A 230 -8.69 6.09 -7.23
C ILE A 230 -9.06 5.64 -5.82
N VAL A 231 -10.26 5.99 -5.39
CA VAL A 231 -10.87 5.40 -4.20
C VAL A 231 -11.98 4.47 -4.64
N GLY A 232 -11.84 3.21 -4.33
CA GLY A 232 -12.85 2.18 -4.53
C GLY A 232 -13.66 1.98 -3.25
N VAL A 233 -14.97 2.24 -3.30
CA VAL A 233 -15.87 2.08 -2.16
C VAL A 233 -16.78 0.89 -2.38
N TRP A 234 -16.92 0.07 -1.36
CA TRP A 234 -17.72 -1.13 -1.38
C TRP A 234 -18.48 -1.33 -0.07
N ASN A 235 -19.62 -2.00 -0.16
CA ASN A 235 -20.41 -2.43 0.99
C ASN A 235 -20.53 -3.96 0.96
N PRO A 236 -20.19 -4.67 2.04
CA PRO A 236 -20.26 -6.15 2.07
C PRO A 236 -21.66 -6.73 1.81
N LYS A 237 -22.71 -5.89 1.89
CA LYS A 237 -24.12 -6.27 1.72
C LYS A 237 -24.69 -5.88 0.37
N GLU A 238 -23.90 -5.26 -0.50
CA GLU A 238 -24.33 -4.74 -1.79
C GLU A 238 -23.46 -5.31 -2.92
N GLU A 239 -24.05 -5.40 -4.11
CA GLU A 239 -23.36 -5.83 -5.33
C GLU A 239 -22.82 -4.65 -6.16
N GLU A 240 -23.11 -3.43 -5.72
CA GLU A 240 -22.65 -2.21 -6.36
C GLU A 240 -21.38 -1.67 -5.70
N TYR A 241 -20.59 -0.99 -6.49
CA TYR A 241 -19.32 -0.35 -6.11
C TYR A 241 -19.34 1.12 -6.52
N CYS A 242 -18.68 1.97 -5.75
CA CYS A 242 -18.43 3.34 -6.14
C CYS A 242 -16.94 3.54 -6.43
N ILE A 243 -16.62 4.10 -7.59
CA ILE A 243 -15.26 4.46 -8.01
C ILE A 243 -15.16 5.96 -8.01
N LYS A 244 -14.19 6.51 -7.30
CA LYS A 244 -13.95 7.95 -7.22
C LYS A 244 -12.54 8.29 -7.66
N LEU A 245 -12.42 9.14 -8.67
CA LEU A 245 -11.14 9.72 -9.09
C LEU A 245 -10.89 11.01 -8.31
N ILE A 246 -9.78 11.07 -7.61
CA ILE A 246 -9.37 12.24 -6.85
C ILE A 246 -8.85 13.33 -7.80
N LYS A 247 -9.33 14.56 -7.61
CA LYS A 247 -8.82 15.75 -8.29
C LYS A 247 -7.63 16.36 -7.56
N GLY A 248 -7.69 16.38 -6.22
CA GLY A 248 -6.66 17.00 -5.40
C GLY A 248 -7.03 17.02 -3.93
N PHE A 249 -6.12 17.61 -3.15
CA PHE A 249 -6.23 17.73 -1.70
C PHE A 249 -5.93 19.15 -1.27
N ASN A 250 -6.55 19.58 -0.16
CA ASN A 250 -6.15 20.76 0.58
C ASN A 250 -5.70 20.32 1.98
N PHE A 251 -4.40 20.24 2.17
CA PHE A 251 -3.80 19.85 3.45
C PHE A 251 -3.54 21.03 4.40
N GLU A 252 -3.81 22.25 3.99
CA GLU A 252 -3.61 23.46 4.81
C GLU A 252 -4.75 23.63 5.83
N THR A 253 -5.91 23.05 5.57
CA THR A 253 -7.08 23.11 6.44
C THR A 253 -7.33 21.81 7.17
N ASP A 254 -7.78 21.89 8.42
CA ASP A 254 -8.32 20.77 9.19
C ASP A 254 -9.85 20.67 9.04
N LYS A 255 -10.46 21.62 8.31
CA LYS A 255 -11.90 21.63 8.04
C LYS A 255 -12.20 20.98 6.69
N PRO A 256 -13.32 20.27 6.55
CA PRO A 256 -13.79 19.75 5.28
C PRO A 256 -14.18 20.87 4.29
N PRO A 257 -14.09 20.58 2.97
CA PRO A 257 -13.53 19.42 2.35
C PRO A 257 -12.01 19.57 2.14
N PHE A 258 -11.23 18.54 2.48
CA PHE A 258 -9.80 18.51 2.13
C PHE A 258 -9.49 17.57 0.96
N ILE A 259 -10.43 16.76 0.52
CA ILE A 259 -10.33 15.92 -0.67
C ILE A 259 -11.34 16.39 -1.71
N PHE A 260 -10.89 16.61 -2.94
CA PHE A 260 -11.73 17.02 -4.06
C PHE A 260 -11.81 15.88 -5.09
N LEU A 261 -13.02 15.62 -5.59
CA LEU A 261 -13.25 14.61 -6.59
C LEU A 261 -13.23 15.20 -8.00
N LYS A 262 -12.69 14.46 -8.97
CA LYS A 262 -12.73 14.80 -10.39
C LYS A 262 -13.88 14.09 -11.09
N LYS A 263 -14.09 12.82 -10.80
CA LYS A 263 -15.11 11.96 -11.39
C LYS A 263 -15.55 10.90 -10.39
N LYS A 264 -16.77 10.46 -10.49
CA LYS A 264 -17.31 9.36 -9.68
C LYS A 264 -18.29 8.54 -10.53
N GLU A 265 -18.25 7.23 -10.36
CA GLU A 265 -19.10 6.28 -11.09
C GLU A 265 -19.61 5.19 -10.16
N ILE A 266 -20.79 4.65 -10.46
CA ILE A 266 -21.30 3.42 -9.89
C ILE A 266 -21.03 2.28 -10.86
N ALA A 267 -20.60 1.15 -10.33
CA ALA A 267 -20.29 -0.06 -11.07
C ALA A 267 -20.83 -1.29 -10.35
N ASP A 268 -20.89 -2.39 -11.05
CA ASP A 268 -21.16 -3.73 -10.55
C ASP A 268 -20.09 -4.72 -11.05
N ASP A 269 -20.20 -5.98 -10.68
CA ASP A 269 -19.28 -7.05 -11.10
C ASP A 269 -19.12 -7.18 -12.64
N LYS A 270 -20.15 -6.78 -13.40
CA LYS A 270 -20.18 -6.95 -14.87
C LYS A 270 -19.45 -5.82 -15.59
N ASN A 271 -19.48 -4.62 -15.03
CA ASN A 271 -18.98 -3.42 -15.71
C ASN A 271 -17.83 -2.71 -14.99
N ILE A 272 -17.38 -3.19 -13.82
CA ILE A 272 -16.33 -2.55 -13.03
C ILE A 272 -15.06 -2.24 -13.81
N SER A 273 -14.63 -3.16 -14.68
CA SER A 273 -13.43 -2.98 -15.51
C SER A 273 -13.58 -1.83 -16.48
N ILE A 274 -14.74 -1.73 -17.14
CA ILE A 274 -15.07 -0.67 -18.11
C ILE A 274 -15.13 0.66 -17.36
N LYS A 275 -15.85 0.70 -16.24
CA LYS A 275 -16.02 1.92 -15.44
C LYS A 275 -14.70 2.46 -14.88
N LEU A 276 -13.79 1.59 -14.48
CA LEU A 276 -12.43 1.99 -14.08
C LEU A 276 -11.68 2.69 -15.22
N LEU A 277 -11.71 2.12 -16.43
CA LEU A 277 -11.04 2.71 -17.58
C LEU A 277 -11.69 4.03 -18.01
N GLU A 278 -13.03 4.11 -18.00
CA GLU A 278 -13.77 5.34 -18.27
C GLU A 278 -13.43 6.46 -17.26
N VAL A 279 -13.36 6.13 -15.97
CA VAL A 279 -12.98 7.09 -14.92
C VAL A 279 -11.58 7.63 -15.13
N LEU A 280 -10.66 6.79 -15.57
CA LEU A 280 -9.27 7.16 -15.87
C LEU A 280 -9.07 7.78 -17.26
N ASN A 281 -10.12 7.86 -18.10
CA ASN A 281 -10.06 8.29 -19.51
C ASN A 281 -9.08 7.43 -20.33
N ILE A 282 -9.03 6.14 -20.04
CA ILE A 282 -8.25 5.18 -20.81
C ILE A 282 -9.17 4.58 -21.87
N ASN A 283 -8.94 4.94 -23.14
CA ASN A 283 -9.70 4.35 -24.25
C ASN A 283 -9.06 2.99 -24.60
N GLU A 284 -9.74 1.91 -24.32
CA GLU A 284 -9.48 0.66 -25.03
C GLU A 284 -10.11 0.78 -26.42
N LYS A 285 -9.31 0.66 -27.45
CA LYS A 285 -9.86 0.28 -28.76
C LYS A 285 -10.31 -1.17 -28.61
N ILE A 286 -11.61 -1.37 -28.43
CA ILE A 286 -12.28 -2.66 -28.49
C ILE A 286 -12.08 -3.27 -29.87
#